data_090135b296449ae04ab50f43902ec2fc
#
_entry.id   090135b296449ae04ab50f43902ec2fc
#
_cell.length_a   1.000
_cell.length_b   1.000
_cell.length_c   1.000
_cell.angle_alpha   90.00
_cell.angle_beta   90.00
_cell.angle_gamma   90.00
#
_symmetry.space_group_name_H-M   'P 1'
#
loop_
_entity.id
_entity.type
_entity.pdbx_description
1 polymer ?
#
loop_
_entity_poly.entity_id
_entity_poly.type
_entity_poly.pdbx_seq_one_letter_code
_entity_poly.pdbx_strand_id
1 'polypeptide(L)'
;MANKSQLDVLIGIYREAQARLAEIVTGNYGAGTRTYYNSVLKQLERLMKELEAETGQYISTEIPRQYKKALDDTYAYFKRNNLQMKRPDMFSHIHSDAVSELANEMRYHINQGISIAGRRVMRYLDTAKDNALRQAGLRSAALKSAAGQTVADMQKDLMQRLANDGFLTVQYGTGKRAYQVGLDSYAAMVARSTTREAGNLARENQLAENGYDLMMMTEHYPTCEACAVLQGRVYSISGRDKRFPPLSRAFPSGYRNVHPNCRHVMTYWIEEMQSPEEIRAALARSNASFTDNRSDEEIALYSKQQADSRRMRADRSQFERYRQRLGEDAPKSFHTFRRIKNADGQKWKDMQSLYRSKSPKNVDNSGESGIIEESNKKAITPITDTSIERVPNVKISGYTDEQCSIIQQQHKELLRYSRDSNESKEVAFVFDSELNNRKEFKGSDDKLDFGSTLYGKELFVMHNHPRNSSYSLNDIIFFWNNDNIKTFTIMKNNGGIEYITKGNDYDFKKFKLEYDRLYKKIVINDNDVEKDKLVRTLLNKTRSGVIWSDRK
;
A
#
# COMPACT_ATOMS: atom_id res chain seq x y z
N MET A 1 22.06 -0.43 30.38
CA MET A 1 21.50 -0.77 29.06
C MET A 1 20.35 0.17 28.79
N ALA A 2 20.37 0.96 27.73
CA ALA A 2 19.26 1.86 27.40
C ALA A 2 18.00 1.02 27.16
N ASN A 3 16.92 1.37 27.81
CA ASN A 3 15.62 0.69 27.68
C ASN A 3 15.16 0.85 26.23
N LYS A 4 15.24 -0.21 25.40
CA LYS A 4 14.78 -0.18 24.01
C LYS A 4 13.28 0.11 24.01
N SER A 5 12.84 1.05 23.18
CA SER A 5 11.41 1.25 22.99
C SER A 5 10.77 -0.01 22.42
N GLN A 6 9.49 -0.26 22.70
CA GLN A 6 8.78 -1.42 22.12
C GLN A 6 8.79 -1.38 20.59
N LEU A 7 8.78 -0.20 20.00
CA LEU A 7 8.91 -0.04 18.57
C LEU A 7 10.28 -0.49 18.04
N ASP A 8 11.36 -0.27 18.80
CA ASP A 8 12.71 -0.76 18.45
C ASP A 8 12.78 -2.28 18.51
N VAL A 9 12.00 -2.92 19.39
CA VAL A 9 11.85 -4.39 19.41
C VAL A 9 11.21 -4.88 18.11
N LEU A 10 10.10 -4.29 17.70
CA LEU A 10 9.45 -4.63 16.42
C LEU A 10 10.38 -4.45 15.22
N ILE A 11 11.05 -3.31 15.13
CA ILE A 11 12.02 -3.05 14.07
C ILE A 11 13.16 -4.08 14.10
N GLY A 12 13.59 -4.50 15.29
CA GLY A 12 14.60 -5.53 15.49
C GLY A 12 14.22 -6.87 14.88
N ILE A 13 12.98 -7.34 15.10
CA ILE A 13 12.43 -8.57 14.50
C ILE A 13 12.60 -8.57 12.97
N TYR A 14 12.21 -7.49 12.32
CA TYR A 14 12.30 -7.38 10.85
C TYR A 14 13.73 -7.29 10.32
N ARG A 15 14.62 -6.62 11.06
CA ARG A 15 16.05 -6.55 10.69
C ARG A 15 16.75 -7.89 10.83
N GLU A 16 16.39 -8.65 11.85
CA GLU A 16 16.89 -10.01 12.03
C GLU A 16 16.40 -10.92 10.90
N ALA A 17 15.11 -10.84 10.55
CA ALA A 17 14.56 -11.58 9.41
C ALA A 17 15.27 -11.23 8.09
N GLN A 18 15.65 -9.97 7.87
CA GLN A 18 16.44 -9.57 6.69
C GLN A 18 17.85 -10.18 6.70
N ALA A 19 18.53 -10.23 7.84
CA ALA A 19 19.84 -10.86 7.98
C ALA A 19 19.77 -12.37 7.71
N ARG A 20 18.79 -13.05 8.31
CA ARG A 20 18.52 -14.47 8.09
C ARG A 20 18.18 -14.79 6.63
N LEU A 21 17.44 -13.92 5.94
CA LEU A 21 17.17 -14.09 4.51
C LEU A 21 18.47 -14.06 3.70
N ALA A 22 19.40 -13.17 4.01
CA ALA A 22 20.71 -13.14 3.36
C ALA A 22 21.49 -14.43 3.58
N GLU A 23 21.50 -14.98 4.81
CA GLU A 23 22.12 -16.26 5.14
C GLU A 23 21.48 -17.43 4.39
N ILE A 24 20.15 -17.48 4.32
CA ILE A 24 19.40 -18.49 3.55
C ILE A 24 19.83 -18.46 2.07
N VAL A 25 19.94 -17.28 1.46
CA VAL A 25 20.32 -17.14 0.05
C VAL A 25 21.78 -17.52 -0.21
N THR A 26 22.69 -17.19 0.70
CA THR A 26 24.12 -17.49 0.56
C THR A 26 24.50 -18.89 1.03
N GLY A 27 23.62 -19.60 1.68
CA GLY A 27 23.85 -20.95 2.20
C GLY A 27 24.14 -21.99 1.10
N ASN A 28 24.90 -23.01 1.44
CA ASN A 28 25.31 -24.07 0.52
C ASN A 28 24.45 -25.33 0.78
N TYR A 29 23.43 -25.53 -0.07
CA TYR A 29 22.39 -26.57 0.14
C TYR A 29 22.53 -27.77 -0.81
N GLY A 30 23.74 -28.20 -1.13
CA GLY A 30 24.00 -29.37 -1.97
C GLY A 30 24.34 -29.05 -3.42
N ALA A 31 24.63 -30.05 -4.19
CA ALA A 31 25.30 -29.98 -5.49
C ALA A 31 24.35 -29.79 -6.69
N GLY A 32 23.20 -29.12 -6.56
CA GLY A 32 22.31 -28.96 -7.70
C GLY A 32 21.34 -27.78 -7.56
N THR A 33 21.05 -27.12 -8.67
CA THR A 33 20.13 -25.98 -8.73
C THR A 33 18.75 -26.27 -8.14
N ARG A 34 18.21 -27.45 -8.42
CA ARG A 34 16.91 -27.91 -7.89
C ARG A 34 16.94 -28.07 -6.36
N THR A 35 18.01 -28.67 -5.83
CA THR A 35 18.19 -28.88 -4.38
C THR A 35 18.35 -27.55 -3.67
N TYR A 36 19.18 -26.65 -4.20
CA TYR A 36 19.34 -25.31 -3.69
C TYR A 36 18.01 -24.54 -3.70
N TYR A 37 17.31 -24.50 -4.84
CA TYR A 37 16.01 -23.83 -4.98
C TYR A 37 15.01 -24.32 -3.93
N ASN A 38 14.80 -25.63 -3.83
CA ASN A 38 13.84 -26.20 -2.89
C ASN A 38 14.20 -25.91 -1.43
N SER A 39 15.49 -25.88 -1.11
CA SER A 39 15.97 -25.57 0.24
C SER A 39 15.75 -24.10 0.59
N VAL A 40 16.09 -23.18 -0.31
CA VAL A 40 15.86 -21.74 -0.11
C VAL A 40 14.36 -21.46 0.01
N LEU A 41 13.52 -22.03 -0.86
CA LEU A 41 12.08 -21.88 -0.82
C LEU A 41 11.49 -22.33 0.53
N LYS A 42 11.85 -23.54 0.98
CA LYS A 42 11.37 -24.08 2.27
C LYS A 42 11.80 -23.22 3.46
N GLN A 43 13.03 -22.73 3.46
CA GLN A 43 13.54 -21.88 4.53
C GLN A 43 12.92 -20.48 4.49
N LEU A 44 12.65 -19.94 3.31
CA LEU A 44 11.91 -18.68 3.16
C LEU A 44 10.48 -18.78 3.72
N GLU A 45 9.75 -19.86 3.39
CA GLU A 45 8.41 -20.09 3.92
C GLU A 45 8.42 -20.20 5.46
N ARG A 46 9.43 -20.87 6.02
CA ARG A 46 9.61 -20.94 7.46
C ARG A 46 9.92 -19.58 8.08
N LEU A 47 10.82 -18.81 7.47
CA LEU A 47 11.16 -17.46 7.93
C LEU A 47 9.93 -16.53 7.95
N MET A 48 9.06 -16.59 6.92
CA MET A 48 7.83 -15.78 6.88
C MET A 48 6.85 -16.17 7.99
N LYS A 49 6.69 -17.46 8.27
CA LYS A 49 5.83 -17.95 9.38
C LYS A 49 6.35 -17.53 10.75
N GLU A 50 7.65 -17.63 10.97
CA GLU A 50 8.29 -17.19 12.22
C GLU A 50 8.11 -15.68 12.41
N LEU A 51 8.29 -14.88 11.34
CA LEU A 51 8.08 -13.44 11.36
C LEU A 51 6.62 -13.07 11.68
N GLU A 52 5.64 -13.78 11.13
CA GLU A 52 4.22 -13.62 11.46
C GLU A 52 3.94 -13.94 12.94
N ALA A 53 4.53 -15.01 13.47
CA ALA A 53 4.35 -15.42 14.86
C ALA A 53 4.95 -14.41 15.86
N GLU A 54 6.20 -13.98 15.64
CA GLU A 54 6.89 -13.01 16.47
C GLU A 54 6.18 -11.64 16.46
N THR A 55 5.73 -11.21 15.28
CA THR A 55 4.93 -9.99 15.15
C THR A 55 3.57 -10.14 15.85
N GLY A 56 2.92 -11.30 15.74
CA GLY A 56 1.68 -11.61 16.44
C GLY A 56 1.83 -11.51 17.95
N GLN A 57 2.92 -11.99 18.52
CA GLN A 57 3.24 -11.88 19.95
C GLN A 57 3.44 -10.42 20.37
N TYR A 58 4.18 -9.64 19.58
CA TYR A 58 4.33 -8.20 19.81
C TYR A 58 2.97 -7.48 19.85
N ILE A 59 2.09 -7.73 18.87
CA ILE A 59 0.77 -7.09 18.77
C ILE A 59 -0.09 -7.42 19.99
N SER A 60 -0.12 -8.71 20.38
CA SER A 60 -0.93 -9.18 21.51
C SER A 60 -0.50 -8.58 22.87
N THR A 61 0.72 -8.09 22.95
CA THR A 61 1.24 -7.44 24.16
C THR A 61 1.11 -5.92 24.07
N GLU A 62 1.46 -5.33 22.93
CA GLU A 62 1.61 -3.87 22.84
C GLU A 62 0.27 -3.13 22.72
N ILE A 63 -0.71 -3.66 21.98
CA ILE A 63 -2.01 -2.99 21.84
C ILE A 63 -2.75 -2.91 23.18
N PRO A 64 -2.94 -4.01 23.93
CA PRO A 64 -3.55 -3.93 25.25
C PRO A 64 -2.81 -3.00 26.20
N ARG A 65 -1.47 -3.02 26.17
CA ARG A 65 -0.61 -2.18 27.02
C ARG A 65 -0.83 -0.68 26.75
N GLN A 66 -0.85 -0.29 25.45
CA GLN A 66 -1.06 1.11 25.06
C GLN A 66 -2.49 1.58 25.35
N TYR A 67 -3.46 0.73 25.11
CA TYR A 67 -4.86 1.00 25.42
C TYR A 67 -5.04 1.22 26.92
N LYS A 68 -4.56 0.28 27.73
CA LYS A 68 -4.61 0.36 29.19
C LYS A 68 -3.90 1.61 29.73
N LYS A 69 -2.71 1.91 29.19
CA LYS A 69 -1.98 3.13 29.58
C LYS A 69 -2.82 4.38 29.37
N ALA A 70 -3.52 4.49 28.24
CA ALA A 70 -4.37 5.65 27.97
C ALA A 70 -5.57 5.73 28.90
N LEU A 71 -6.17 4.59 29.30
CA LEU A 71 -7.22 4.53 30.33
C LEU A 71 -6.70 5.01 31.68
N ASP A 72 -5.56 4.47 32.13
CA ASP A 72 -4.94 4.82 33.41
C ASP A 72 -4.55 6.31 33.46
N ASP A 73 -3.97 6.84 32.36
CA ASP A 73 -3.59 8.25 32.23
C ASP A 73 -4.83 9.16 32.31
N THR A 74 -5.92 8.77 31.64
CA THR A 74 -7.20 9.50 31.66
C THR A 74 -7.80 9.51 33.08
N TYR A 75 -7.90 8.35 33.72
CA TYR A 75 -8.38 8.24 35.09
C TYR A 75 -7.55 9.08 36.07
N ALA A 76 -6.22 9.01 35.98
CA ALA A 76 -5.32 9.78 36.83
C ALA A 76 -5.47 11.30 36.63
N TYR A 77 -5.73 11.77 35.38
CA TYR A 77 -6.00 13.17 35.10
C TYR A 77 -7.29 13.63 35.78
N PHE A 78 -8.41 12.91 35.59
CA PHE A 78 -9.69 13.26 36.19
C PHE A 78 -9.62 13.29 37.71
N LYS A 79 -8.97 12.28 38.31
CA LYS A 79 -8.76 12.23 39.78
C LYS A 79 -7.94 13.40 40.29
N ARG A 80 -6.87 13.82 39.61
CA ARG A 80 -6.04 14.97 40.03
C ARG A 80 -6.79 16.29 39.97
N ASN A 81 -7.78 16.41 39.07
CA ASN A 81 -8.59 17.61 38.93
C ASN A 81 -9.92 17.54 39.69
N ASN A 82 -10.07 16.56 40.60
CA ASN A 82 -11.29 16.35 41.38
C ASN A 82 -12.56 16.14 40.56
N LEU A 83 -12.40 15.62 39.33
CA LEU A 83 -13.50 15.29 38.43
C LEU A 83 -13.96 13.85 38.67
N GLN A 84 -15.25 13.60 38.53
CA GLN A 84 -15.80 12.26 38.70
C GLN A 84 -15.46 11.36 37.50
N MET A 85 -14.86 10.21 37.77
CA MET A 85 -14.59 9.17 36.80
C MET A 85 -14.50 7.81 37.49
N LYS A 86 -15.18 6.83 36.97
CA LYS A 86 -15.07 5.44 37.39
C LYS A 86 -13.69 4.89 37.03
N ARG A 87 -13.13 4.05 37.90
CA ARG A 87 -11.90 3.33 37.57
C ARG A 87 -12.16 2.44 36.33
N PRO A 88 -11.30 2.50 35.29
CA PRO A 88 -11.51 1.71 34.10
C PRO A 88 -11.41 0.22 34.36
N ASP A 89 -12.31 -0.55 33.76
CA ASP A 89 -12.27 -2.02 33.77
C ASP A 89 -11.93 -2.50 32.34
N MET A 90 -10.71 -2.98 32.19
CA MET A 90 -10.21 -3.52 30.92
C MET A 90 -10.99 -4.74 30.40
N PHE A 91 -11.75 -5.40 31.25
CA PHE A 91 -12.55 -6.57 30.93
C PHE A 91 -14.00 -6.23 30.57
N SER A 92 -14.39 -4.95 30.68
CA SER A 92 -15.69 -4.53 30.12
C SER A 92 -15.73 -4.75 28.61
N HIS A 93 -16.90 -5.06 28.07
CA HIS A 93 -17.07 -5.37 26.65
C HIS A 93 -16.54 -4.27 25.73
N ILE A 94 -16.81 -3.01 26.07
CA ILE A 94 -16.38 -1.87 25.24
C ILE A 94 -14.86 -1.80 25.11
N HIS A 95 -14.10 -2.13 26.17
CA HIS A 95 -12.64 -2.09 26.15
C HIS A 95 -12.03 -3.35 25.55
N SER A 96 -12.56 -4.52 25.91
CA SER A 96 -12.07 -5.81 25.38
C SER A 96 -12.29 -5.94 23.88
N ASP A 97 -13.44 -5.52 23.37
CA ASP A 97 -13.77 -5.56 21.94
C ASP A 97 -12.91 -4.58 21.16
N ALA A 98 -12.73 -3.35 21.67
CA ALA A 98 -11.87 -2.35 21.06
C ALA A 98 -10.42 -2.82 20.95
N VAL A 99 -9.86 -3.44 22.00
CA VAL A 99 -8.51 -4.01 21.98
C VAL A 99 -8.41 -5.16 20.99
N SER A 100 -9.40 -6.03 20.94
CA SER A 100 -9.43 -7.18 20.03
C SER A 100 -9.51 -6.75 18.57
N GLU A 101 -10.34 -5.77 18.25
CA GLU A 101 -10.49 -5.21 16.91
C GLU A 101 -9.18 -4.57 16.42
N LEU A 102 -8.58 -3.69 17.24
CA LEU A 102 -7.31 -3.03 16.92
C LEU A 102 -6.16 -4.02 16.73
N ALA A 103 -6.07 -5.04 17.59
CA ALA A 103 -5.04 -6.07 17.48
C ALA A 103 -5.22 -6.91 16.20
N ASN A 104 -6.45 -7.30 15.87
CA ASN A 104 -6.75 -8.07 14.67
C ASN A 104 -6.46 -7.28 13.41
N GLU A 105 -6.79 -6.02 13.38
CA GLU A 105 -6.54 -5.16 12.24
C GLU A 105 -5.05 -4.87 12.04
N MET A 106 -4.31 -4.59 13.11
CA MET A 106 -2.86 -4.45 13.03
C MET A 106 -2.22 -5.72 12.49
N ARG A 107 -2.65 -6.88 12.98
CA ARG A 107 -2.19 -8.19 12.51
C ARG A 107 -2.49 -8.39 11.02
N TYR A 108 -3.69 -8.05 10.59
CA TYR A 108 -4.10 -8.14 9.19
C TYR A 108 -3.17 -7.33 8.27
N HIS A 109 -2.96 -6.04 8.56
CA HIS A 109 -2.12 -5.17 7.75
C HIS A 109 -0.66 -5.63 7.70
N ILE A 110 -0.11 -6.03 8.84
CA ILE A 110 1.28 -6.48 8.91
C ILE A 110 1.45 -7.82 8.18
N ASN A 111 0.57 -8.78 8.38
CA ASN A 111 0.64 -10.09 7.70
C ASN A 111 0.47 -9.94 6.18
N GLN A 112 -0.35 -8.99 5.72
CA GLN A 112 -0.38 -8.63 4.30
C GLN A 112 0.99 -8.14 3.80
N GLY A 113 1.64 -7.27 4.57
CA GLY A 113 2.99 -6.79 4.25
C GLY A 113 4.00 -7.93 4.17
N ILE A 114 4.01 -8.83 5.14
CA ILE A 114 4.89 -10.02 5.18
C ILE A 114 4.63 -10.91 3.96
N SER A 115 3.37 -11.19 3.65
CA SER A 115 2.96 -12.00 2.51
C SER A 115 3.40 -11.38 1.16
N ILE A 116 3.26 -10.07 0.99
CA ILE A 116 3.70 -9.36 -0.22
C ILE A 116 5.22 -9.44 -0.35
N ALA A 117 5.96 -9.17 0.72
CA ALA A 117 7.42 -9.25 0.74
C ALA A 117 7.91 -10.67 0.43
N GLY A 118 7.31 -11.69 1.06
CA GLY A 118 7.62 -13.09 0.81
C GLY A 118 7.41 -13.51 -0.65
N ARG A 119 6.24 -13.20 -1.22
CA ARG A 119 5.96 -13.47 -2.64
C ARG A 119 6.94 -12.78 -3.59
N ARG A 120 7.41 -11.59 -3.24
CA ARG A 120 8.42 -10.88 -4.03
C ARG A 120 9.76 -11.59 -4.03
N VAL A 121 10.22 -12.07 -2.87
CA VAL A 121 11.46 -12.84 -2.76
C VAL A 121 11.34 -14.18 -3.52
N MET A 122 10.19 -14.85 -3.41
CA MET A 122 9.93 -16.09 -4.19
C MET A 122 10.03 -15.83 -5.70
N ARG A 123 9.46 -14.72 -6.19
CA ARG A 123 9.54 -14.33 -7.61
C ARG A 123 10.98 -14.10 -8.07
N TYR A 124 11.80 -13.49 -7.23
CA TYR A 124 13.22 -13.31 -7.53
C TYR A 124 13.97 -14.63 -7.56
N LEU A 125 13.63 -15.53 -6.66
CA LEU A 125 14.18 -16.89 -6.62
C LEU A 125 13.81 -17.69 -7.88
N ASP A 126 12.56 -17.62 -8.35
CA ASP A 126 12.13 -18.25 -9.60
C ASP A 126 12.88 -17.67 -10.80
N THR A 127 12.98 -16.35 -10.91
CA THR A 127 13.72 -15.69 -12.00
C THR A 127 15.19 -16.06 -11.99
N ALA A 128 15.83 -16.09 -10.82
CA ALA A 128 17.24 -16.46 -10.68
C ALA A 128 17.46 -17.95 -11.09
N LYS A 129 16.53 -18.84 -10.70
CA LYS A 129 16.54 -20.25 -11.11
C LYS A 129 16.43 -20.40 -12.63
N ASP A 130 15.48 -19.68 -13.26
CA ASP A 130 15.27 -19.78 -14.71
C ASP A 130 16.48 -19.23 -15.48
N ASN A 131 17.08 -18.14 -15.04
CA ASN A 131 18.31 -17.59 -15.62
C ASN A 131 19.49 -18.58 -15.50
N ALA A 132 19.66 -19.16 -14.31
CA ALA A 132 20.71 -20.14 -14.07
C ALA A 132 20.55 -21.40 -14.96
N LEU A 133 19.32 -21.90 -15.11
CA LEU A 133 19.04 -23.05 -15.98
C LEU A 133 19.29 -22.75 -17.48
N ARG A 134 18.93 -21.55 -17.96
CA ARG A 134 19.24 -21.11 -19.33
C ARG A 134 20.76 -21.05 -19.57
N GLN A 135 21.50 -20.45 -18.64
CA GLN A 135 22.96 -20.39 -18.73
C GLN A 135 23.61 -21.78 -18.69
N ALA A 136 23.10 -22.69 -17.85
CA ALA A 136 23.56 -24.08 -17.82
C ALA A 136 23.28 -24.80 -19.14
N GLY A 137 22.10 -24.61 -19.73
CA GLY A 137 21.75 -25.16 -21.05
C GLY A 137 22.65 -24.67 -22.19
N LEU A 138 23.04 -23.42 -22.16
CA LEU A 138 23.97 -22.81 -23.14
C LEU A 138 25.41 -23.30 -22.92
N ARG A 139 25.81 -23.65 -21.69
CA ARG A 139 27.15 -24.16 -21.33
C ARG A 139 27.28 -25.68 -21.43
N SER A 140 26.17 -26.40 -21.31
CA SER A 140 26.17 -27.88 -21.31
C SER A 140 26.62 -28.51 -22.63
N ALA A 141 26.69 -27.75 -23.71
CA ALA A 141 27.38 -28.17 -24.92
C ALA A 141 28.90 -28.34 -24.73
N ALA A 142 29.47 -27.92 -23.61
CA ALA A 142 30.89 -27.86 -23.37
C ALA A 142 31.44 -28.59 -22.10
N LEU A 143 30.70 -28.83 -20.98
CA LEU A 143 31.29 -29.39 -19.76
C LEU A 143 30.30 -29.95 -18.72
N LYS A 144 30.61 -31.16 -18.20
CA LYS A 144 29.93 -31.84 -17.08
C LYS A 144 30.16 -31.21 -15.68
N SER A 145 30.83 -30.08 -15.54
CA SER A 145 31.10 -29.40 -14.25
C SER A 145 30.11 -28.25 -13.91
N ALA A 146 29.01 -28.15 -14.62
CA ALA A 146 28.13 -26.98 -14.62
C ALA A 146 27.23 -26.78 -13.35
N ALA A 147 27.09 -27.81 -12.48
CA ALA A 147 26.12 -27.72 -11.38
C ALA A 147 26.49 -26.68 -10.29
N GLY A 148 27.76 -26.62 -9.89
CA GLY A 148 28.22 -25.69 -8.87
C GLY A 148 28.26 -24.22 -9.36
N GLN A 149 28.62 -24.00 -10.63
CA GLN A 149 28.61 -22.66 -11.24
C GLN A 149 27.18 -22.15 -11.40
N THR A 150 26.22 -23.03 -11.73
CA THR A 150 24.81 -22.68 -11.88
C THR A 150 24.18 -22.21 -10.55
N VAL A 151 24.54 -22.86 -9.42
CA VAL A 151 24.08 -22.42 -8.09
C VAL A 151 24.71 -21.08 -7.72
N ALA A 152 26.01 -20.88 -7.96
CA ALA A 152 26.68 -19.61 -7.70
C ALA A 152 26.09 -18.44 -8.54
N ASP A 153 25.77 -18.69 -9.81
CA ASP A 153 25.10 -17.70 -10.68
C ASP A 153 23.71 -17.36 -10.15
N MET A 154 22.95 -18.37 -9.69
CA MET A 154 21.63 -18.18 -9.09
C MET A 154 21.70 -17.38 -7.78
N GLN A 155 22.63 -17.69 -6.90
CA GLN A 155 22.87 -16.94 -5.66
C GLN A 155 23.23 -15.48 -5.96
N LYS A 156 24.12 -15.26 -6.92
CA LYS A 156 24.55 -13.93 -7.33
C LYS A 156 23.40 -13.09 -7.89
N ASP A 157 22.58 -13.65 -8.79
CA ASP A 157 21.43 -12.95 -9.37
C ASP A 157 20.39 -12.62 -8.29
N LEU A 158 20.07 -13.58 -7.41
CA LEU A 158 19.12 -13.38 -6.32
C LEU A 158 19.61 -12.32 -5.33
N MET A 159 20.88 -12.38 -4.90
CA MET A 159 21.47 -11.38 -4.01
C MET A 159 21.50 -10.00 -4.64
N GLN A 160 21.79 -9.89 -5.94
CA GLN A 160 21.79 -8.61 -6.64
C GLN A 160 20.40 -7.98 -6.69
N ARG A 161 19.34 -8.76 -6.98
CA ARG A 161 17.95 -8.30 -6.97
C ARG A 161 17.52 -7.84 -5.59
N LEU A 162 17.81 -8.65 -4.57
CA LEU A 162 17.50 -8.29 -3.18
C LEU A 162 18.25 -7.04 -2.71
N ALA A 163 19.53 -6.88 -3.12
CA ALA A 163 20.30 -5.70 -2.76
C ALA A 163 19.83 -4.42 -3.48
N ASN A 164 19.38 -4.51 -4.73
CA ASN A 164 18.88 -3.38 -5.50
C ASN A 164 17.56 -2.85 -4.94
N ASP A 165 16.66 -3.75 -4.56
CA ASP A 165 15.30 -3.41 -4.16
C ASP A 165 15.09 -3.37 -2.63
N GLY A 166 16.09 -3.79 -1.86
CA GLY A 166 15.99 -4.08 -0.44
C GLY A 166 15.49 -5.52 -0.20
N PHE A 167 15.97 -6.15 0.88
CA PHE A 167 15.75 -7.58 1.14
C PHE A 167 14.27 -7.92 1.33
N LEU A 168 13.60 -7.27 2.28
CA LEU A 168 12.18 -7.42 2.50
C LEU A 168 11.51 -6.07 2.33
N THR A 169 10.78 -5.88 1.25
CA THR A 169 10.12 -4.63 0.93
C THR A 169 8.67 -4.82 0.52
N VAL A 170 7.88 -3.79 0.75
CA VAL A 170 6.48 -3.68 0.37
C VAL A 170 6.32 -2.45 -0.53
N GLN A 171 5.51 -2.56 -1.56
CA GLN A 171 5.11 -1.38 -2.32
C GLN A 171 4.10 -0.59 -1.49
N TYR A 172 4.41 0.68 -1.23
CA TYR A 172 3.54 1.61 -0.55
C TYR A 172 3.12 2.75 -1.49
N GLY A 173 1.84 3.13 -1.44
CA GLY A 173 1.26 4.08 -2.38
C GLY A 173 0.85 3.43 -3.70
N THR A 174 0.21 4.21 -4.55
CA THR A 174 -0.34 3.79 -5.84
C THR A 174 0.13 4.70 -6.97
N GLY A 175 0.10 4.22 -8.21
CA GLY A 175 0.42 4.98 -9.40
C GLY A 175 1.85 5.56 -9.38
N LYS A 176 2.02 6.79 -9.85
CA LYS A 176 3.31 7.50 -9.88
C LYS A 176 3.92 7.80 -8.50
N ARG A 177 3.12 7.69 -7.44
CA ARG A 177 3.56 7.88 -6.04
C ARG A 177 3.91 6.58 -5.34
N ALA A 178 3.79 5.43 -6.03
CA ALA A 178 4.18 4.15 -5.48
C ALA A 178 5.70 4.08 -5.31
N TYR A 179 6.15 3.66 -4.15
CA TYR A 179 7.55 3.47 -3.85
C TYR A 179 7.76 2.24 -2.95
N GLN A 180 8.95 1.69 -2.99
CA GLN A 180 9.29 0.55 -2.15
C GLN A 180 9.66 1.02 -0.74
N VAL A 181 9.11 0.38 0.27
CA VAL A 181 9.37 0.62 1.69
C VAL A 181 9.89 -0.67 2.30
N GLY A 182 10.96 -0.59 3.10
CA GLY A 182 11.39 -1.73 3.89
C GLY A 182 10.26 -2.23 4.80
N LEU A 183 10.13 -3.54 4.93
CA LEU A 183 9.06 -4.17 5.73
C LEU A 183 9.15 -3.74 7.20
N ASP A 184 10.35 -3.50 7.74
CA ASP A 184 10.60 -2.91 9.06
C ASP A 184 9.96 -1.52 9.21
N SER A 185 10.13 -0.67 8.20
CA SER A 185 9.57 0.68 8.16
C SER A 185 8.05 0.68 7.99
N TYR A 186 7.54 -0.25 7.19
CA TYR A 186 6.09 -0.46 7.02
C TYR A 186 5.46 -0.93 8.32
N ALA A 187 5.99 -1.97 8.95
CA ALA A 187 5.51 -2.48 10.23
C ALA A 187 5.57 -1.41 11.34
N ALA A 188 6.66 -0.64 11.40
CA ALA A 188 6.79 0.46 12.34
C ALA A 188 5.77 1.60 12.08
N MET A 189 5.41 1.85 10.83
CA MET A 189 4.35 2.82 10.48
C MET A 189 2.97 2.32 10.94
N VAL A 190 2.63 1.09 10.64
CA VAL A 190 1.37 0.45 11.09
C VAL A 190 1.31 0.46 12.62
N ALA A 191 2.37 0.01 13.31
CA ALA A 191 2.42 -0.01 14.76
C ALA A 191 2.20 1.38 15.38
N ARG A 192 2.89 2.41 14.90
CA ARG A 192 2.68 3.80 15.40
C ARG A 192 1.26 4.29 15.18
N SER A 193 0.66 3.99 14.05
CA SER A 193 -0.71 4.41 13.75
C SER A 193 -1.71 3.71 14.65
N THR A 194 -1.63 2.38 14.77
CA THR A 194 -2.57 1.59 15.58
C THR A 194 -2.39 1.84 17.08
N THR A 195 -1.16 2.01 17.58
CA THR A 195 -0.96 2.31 19.02
C THR A 195 -1.50 3.69 19.40
N ARG A 196 -1.40 4.68 18.49
CA ARG A 196 -2.02 6.00 18.72
C ARG A 196 -3.55 5.89 18.70
N GLU A 197 -4.09 5.15 17.77
CA GLU A 197 -5.53 4.89 17.68
C GLU A 197 -6.04 4.19 18.93
N ALA A 198 -5.32 3.20 19.44
CA ALA A 198 -5.64 2.54 20.70
C ALA A 198 -5.73 3.55 21.87
N GLY A 199 -4.80 4.52 21.91
CA GLY A 199 -4.86 5.58 22.92
C GLY A 199 -6.05 6.54 22.75
N ASN A 200 -6.41 6.88 21.51
CA ASN A 200 -7.56 7.75 21.24
C ASN A 200 -8.88 7.04 21.57
N LEU A 201 -9.05 5.81 21.13
CA LEU A 201 -10.24 5.01 21.37
C LEU A 201 -10.43 4.67 22.87
N ALA A 202 -9.33 4.44 23.58
CA ALA A 202 -9.38 4.24 25.03
C ALA A 202 -9.95 5.48 25.76
N ARG A 203 -9.48 6.68 25.39
CA ARG A 203 -10.00 7.94 25.96
C ARG A 203 -11.47 8.15 25.62
N GLU A 204 -11.83 7.95 24.35
CA GLU A 204 -13.21 8.07 23.88
C GLU A 204 -14.14 7.15 24.65
N ASN A 205 -13.83 5.86 24.74
CA ASN A 205 -14.64 4.88 25.45
C ASN A 205 -14.74 5.21 26.94
N GLN A 206 -13.63 5.59 27.58
CA GLN A 206 -13.62 5.97 29.00
C GLN A 206 -14.48 7.21 29.28
N LEU A 207 -14.44 8.21 28.40
CA LEU A 207 -15.29 9.40 28.50
C LEU A 207 -16.76 9.03 28.34
N ALA A 208 -17.10 8.27 27.30
CA ALA A 208 -18.47 7.85 27.01
C ALA A 208 -19.10 7.04 28.15
N GLU A 209 -18.34 6.09 28.75
CA GLU A 209 -18.80 5.31 29.92
C GLU A 209 -19.06 6.17 31.16
N ASN A 210 -18.42 7.33 31.28
CA ASN A 210 -18.57 8.24 32.40
C ASN A 210 -19.46 9.45 32.09
N GLY A 211 -20.16 9.46 30.95
CA GLY A 211 -21.12 10.48 30.58
C GLY A 211 -20.51 11.78 30.05
N TYR A 212 -19.20 11.82 29.80
CA TYR A 212 -18.54 12.95 29.13
C TYR A 212 -18.65 12.77 27.62
N ASP A 213 -19.01 13.84 26.91
CA ASP A 213 -19.33 13.77 25.46
C ASP A 213 -18.35 14.56 24.59
N LEU A 214 -17.41 15.29 25.17
CA LEU A 214 -16.59 16.24 24.41
C LEU A 214 -15.11 15.81 24.40
N MET A 215 -14.54 15.80 23.18
CA MET A 215 -13.11 15.60 22.92
C MET A 215 -12.56 16.69 22.00
N MET A 216 -11.28 16.98 22.15
CA MET A 216 -10.56 17.95 21.32
C MET A 216 -9.37 17.29 20.64
N MET A 217 -9.15 17.60 19.37
CA MET A 217 -7.93 17.21 18.67
C MET A 217 -6.79 18.18 19.03
N THR A 218 -5.67 17.66 19.50
CA THR A 218 -4.49 18.48 19.85
C THR A 218 -3.98 19.29 18.66
N GLU A 219 -3.26 20.35 18.94
CA GLU A 219 -2.64 21.19 17.91
C GLU A 219 -1.15 20.91 17.79
N HIS A 220 -0.63 21.02 16.59
CA HIS A 220 0.80 20.99 16.27
C HIS A 220 1.16 22.08 15.27
N TYR A 221 2.34 22.66 15.46
CA TYR A 221 2.89 23.65 14.54
C TYR A 221 4.31 23.22 14.11
N PRO A 222 4.64 23.19 12.82
CA PRO A 222 3.71 23.28 11.71
C PRO A 222 2.93 21.97 11.52
N THR A 223 1.74 22.07 10.91
CA THR A 223 0.90 20.90 10.63
C THR A 223 0.73 20.66 9.13
N CYS A 224 0.22 19.46 8.75
CA CYS A 224 -0.12 19.18 7.36
C CYS A 224 -1.53 19.67 7.02
N GLU A 225 -1.82 19.81 5.72
CA GLU A 225 -3.12 20.20 5.20
C GLU A 225 -4.28 19.38 5.77
N ALA A 226 -4.15 18.05 5.77
CA ALA A 226 -5.19 17.15 6.26
C ALA A 226 -5.50 17.32 7.76
N CYS A 227 -4.50 17.70 8.57
CA CYS A 227 -4.69 17.93 9.99
C CYS A 227 -5.10 19.37 10.33
N ALA A 228 -4.70 20.34 9.51
CA ALA A 228 -5.02 21.77 9.73
C ALA A 228 -6.53 22.01 9.85
N VAL A 229 -7.31 21.30 9.05
CA VAL A 229 -8.77 21.40 9.05
C VAL A 229 -9.44 20.78 10.28
N LEU A 230 -8.73 19.96 11.03
CA LEU A 230 -9.27 19.16 12.15
C LEU A 230 -8.73 19.57 13.52
N GLN A 231 -7.47 20.03 13.60
CA GLN A 231 -6.80 20.30 14.88
C GLN A 231 -7.42 21.46 15.66
N GLY A 232 -7.34 21.39 16.99
CA GLY A 232 -7.85 22.42 17.89
C GLY A 232 -9.36 22.57 17.93
N ARG A 233 -10.10 21.66 17.27
CA ARG A 233 -11.56 21.61 17.31
C ARG A 233 -12.05 20.65 18.39
N VAL A 234 -13.14 21.01 19.02
CA VAL A 234 -13.88 20.17 19.95
C VAL A 234 -14.98 19.45 19.17
N TYR A 235 -15.20 18.20 19.51
CA TYR A 235 -16.17 17.32 18.86
C TYR A 235 -17.05 16.64 19.91
N SER A 236 -18.33 16.46 19.60
CA SER A 236 -19.24 15.64 20.38
C SER A 236 -19.08 14.16 20.00
N ILE A 237 -18.72 13.31 20.96
CA ILE A 237 -18.54 11.86 20.78
C ILE A 237 -19.84 11.23 20.28
N SER A 238 -20.94 11.45 21.00
CA SER A 238 -22.26 10.89 20.69
C SER A 238 -23.02 11.66 19.59
N GLY A 239 -22.58 12.89 19.26
CA GLY A 239 -23.31 13.81 18.42
C GLY A 239 -24.59 14.38 19.06
N ARG A 240 -24.80 14.22 20.37
CA ARG A 240 -25.95 14.78 21.11
C ARG A 240 -25.77 16.25 21.41
N ASP A 241 -24.57 16.67 21.77
CA ASP A 241 -24.26 18.08 21.97
C ASP A 241 -24.17 18.78 20.61
N LYS A 242 -25.27 19.44 20.22
CA LYS A 242 -25.40 20.13 18.93
C LYS A 242 -24.58 21.40 18.81
N ARG A 243 -23.99 21.86 19.89
CA ARG A 243 -23.09 23.02 19.88
C ARG A 243 -21.78 22.72 19.16
N PHE A 244 -21.35 21.44 19.16
CA PHE A 244 -20.12 20.99 18.53
C PHE A 244 -20.40 19.99 17.41
N PRO A 245 -19.55 19.94 16.37
CA PRO A 245 -19.69 18.94 15.32
C PRO A 245 -19.52 17.51 15.88
N PRO A 246 -20.29 16.53 15.36
CA PRO A 246 -20.12 15.16 15.80
C PRO A 246 -18.76 14.62 15.38
N LEU A 247 -18.15 13.81 16.27
CA LEU A 247 -16.84 13.18 16.04
C LEU A 247 -16.82 12.36 14.76
N SER A 248 -17.90 11.64 14.45
CA SER A 248 -18.07 10.86 13.23
C SER A 248 -18.02 11.68 11.93
N ARG A 249 -18.28 12.98 11.98
CA ARG A 249 -18.14 13.88 10.81
C ARG A 249 -16.68 14.13 10.47
N ALA A 250 -15.81 14.28 11.48
CA ALA A 250 -14.39 14.50 11.30
C ALA A 250 -13.63 13.19 10.98
N PHE A 251 -14.09 12.09 11.57
CA PHE A 251 -13.45 10.78 11.49
C PHE A 251 -14.46 9.67 11.10
N PRO A 252 -15.01 9.71 9.87
CA PRO A 252 -16.09 8.81 9.46
C PRO A 252 -15.71 7.32 9.43
N SER A 253 -14.42 7.00 9.43
CA SER A 253 -13.89 5.63 9.47
C SER A 253 -12.86 5.46 10.60
N GLY A 254 -13.05 6.18 11.70
CA GLY A 254 -12.14 6.19 12.85
C GLY A 254 -10.89 7.06 12.64
N TYR A 255 -10.06 7.11 13.67
CA TYR A 255 -8.90 8.02 13.75
C TYR A 255 -7.76 7.70 12.77
N ARG A 256 -7.81 6.57 12.07
CA ARG A 256 -6.81 6.12 11.09
C ARG A 256 -6.75 6.96 9.84
N ASN A 257 -7.88 7.59 9.47
CA ASN A 257 -8.05 8.17 8.14
C ASN A 257 -7.51 9.58 7.99
N VAL A 258 -6.89 10.14 9.02
CA VAL A 258 -6.24 11.44 8.85
C VAL A 258 -5.03 11.30 7.92
N HIS A 259 -4.01 10.55 8.33
CA HIS A 259 -2.87 10.09 7.51
C HIS A 259 -1.91 9.22 8.35
N PRO A 260 -1.09 8.37 7.70
CA PRO A 260 -0.03 7.62 8.38
C PRO A 260 0.96 8.55 9.12
N ASN A 261 1.41 8.12 10.29
CA ASN A 261 2.35 8.86 11.15
C ASN A 261 1.85 10.24 11.63
N CYS A 262 0.56 10.50 11.63
CA CYS A 262 0.00 11.69 12.26
C CYS A 262 0.46 11.80 13.73
N ARG A 263 0.73 12.99 14.23
CA ARG A 263 1.18 13.22 15.62
C ARG A 263 0.05 13.64 16.55
N HIS A 264 -1.08 14.06 15.99
CA HIS A 264 -2.22 14.54 16.76
C HIS A 264 -2.83 13.40 17.55
N VAL A 265 -3.32 13.73 18.74
CA VAL A 265 -4.09 12.84 19.60
C VAL A 265 -5.41 13.51 19.96
N MET A 266 -6.41 12.70 20.25
CA MET A 266 -7.64 13.17 20.86
C MET A 266 -7.45 13.27 22.36
N THR A 267 -7.87 14.38 22.94
CA THR A 267 -7.86 14.61 24.37
C THR A 267 -9.26 15.03 24.82
N TYR A 268 -9.50 14.95 26.11
CA TYR A 268 -10.77 15.35 26.70
C TYR A 268 -10.93 16.87 26.69
N TRP A 269 -12.17 17.34 26.51
CA TRP A 269 -12.58 18.72 26.70
C TRP A 269 -13.60 18.78 27.82
N ILE A 270 -13.24 19.41 28.95
CA ILE A 270 -14.07 19.51 30.13
C ILE A 270 -14.48 20.96 30.31
N GLU A 271 -15.74 21.28 30.01
CA GLU A 271 -16.23 22.67 30.02
C GLU A 271 -16.13 23.33 31.39
N GLU A 272 -16.35 22.57 32.46
CA GLU A 272 -16.26 23.06 33.84
C GLU A 272 -14.87 23.59 34.21
N MET A 273 -13.86 23.24 33.44
CA MET A 273 -12.48 23.70 33.61
C MET A 273 -12.09 24.84 32.69
N GLN A 274 -12.99 25.28 31.82
CA GLN A 274 -12.73 26.32 30.82
C GLN A 274 -13.38 27.64 31.24
N SER A 275 -12.73 28.74 30.91
CA SER A 275 -13.35 30.06 31.01
C SER A 275 -14.46 30.25 29.97
N PRO A 276 -15.40 31.16 30.19
CA PRO A 276 -16.42 31.50 29.19
C PRO A 276 -15.83 31.95 27.85
N GLU A 277 -14.66 32.58 27.87
CA GLU A 277 -13.89 33.00 26.68
C GLU A 277 -13.38 31.80 25.90
N GLU A 278 -12.79 30.81 26.56
CA GLU A 278 -12.28 29.59 25.94
C GLU A 278 -13.41 28.77 25.35
N ILE A 279 -14.55 28.66 26.02
CA ILE A 279 -15.74 27.99 25.49
C ILE A 279 -16.24 28.67 24.22
N ARG A 280 -16.34 30.01 24.21
CA ARG A 280 -16.75 30.78 23.02
C ARG A 280 -15.77 30.60 21.86
N ALA A 281 -14.49 30.65 22.13
CA ALA A 281 -13.44 30.44 21.15
C ALA A 281 -13.49 29.00 20.56
N ALA A 282 -13.68 27.99 21.41
CA ALA A 282 -13.83 26.60 21.01
C ALA A 282 -15.07 26.39 20.14
N LEU A 283 -16.21 26.98 20.50
CA LEU A 283 -17.44 26.95 19.71
C LEU A 283 -17.24 27.58 18.31
N ALA A 284 -16.67 28.79 18.27
CA ALA A 284 -16.40 29.49 17.02
C ALA A 284 -15.46 28.65 16.10
N ARG A 285 -14.38 28.13 16.67
CA ARG A 285 -13.40 27.34 15.93
C ARG A 285 -13.98 26.01 15.46
N SER A 286 -14.71 25.30 16.31
CA SER A 286 -15.23 23.96 15.99
C SER A 286 -16.28 24.01 14.89
N ASN A 287 -17.06 25.08 14.81
CA ASN A 287 -18.11 25.28 13.82
C ASN A 287 -17.65 26.06 12.57
N ALA A 288 -16.41 26.54 12.53
CA ALA A 288 -15.83 27.16 11.33
C ALA A 288 -15.73 26.14 10.18
N SER A 289 -15.66 26.64 8.95
CA SER A 289 -15.46 25.78 7.77
C SER A 289 -14.28 24.83 7.94
N PHE A 290 -14.41 23.60 7.45
CA PHE A 290 -13.33 22.61 7.43
C PHE A 290 -12.41 22.87 6.22
N THR A 291 -11.77 24.04 6.23
CA THR A 291 -10.84 24.51 5.20
C THR A 291 -9.43 24.65 5.78
N ASP A 292 -8.42 24.53 4.93
CA ASP A 292 -7.02 24.78 5.32
C ASP A 292 -6.84 26.26 5.65
N ASN A 293 -6.47 26.54 6.88
CA ASN A 293 -6.29 27.89 7.43
C ASN A 293 -4.83 28.19 7.81
N ARG A 294 -3.89 27.35 7.33
CA ARG A 294 -2.46 27.57 7.57
C ARG A 294 -1.98 28.85 6.89
N SER A 295 -1.07 29.57 7.55
CA SER A 295 -0.37 30.67 6.90
C SER A 295 0.64 30.16 5.87
N ASP A 296 1.05 31.00 4.91
CA ASP A 296 2.09 30.67 3.93
C ASP A 296 3.42 30.31 4.62
N GLU A 297 3.72 30.94 5.76
CA GLU A 297 4.90 30.64 6.58
C GLU A 297 4.82 29.22 7.17
N GLU A 298 3.66 28.83 7.69
CA GLU A 298 3.45 27.47 8.21
C GLU A 298 3.56 26.43 7.10
N ILE A 299 2.99 26.67 5.94
CA ILE A 299 3.08 25.80 4.76
C ILE A 299 4.54 25.64 4.32
N ALA A 300 5.30 26.76 4.27
CA ALA A 300 6.73 26.73 3.93
C ALA A 300 7.54 25.95 4.96
N LEU A 301 7.29 26.18 6.25
CA LEU A 301 7.97 25.47 7.34
C LEU A 301 7.67 23.96 7.31
N TYR A 302 6.40 23.59 7.12
CA TYR A 302 6.02 22.19 6.97
C TYR A 302 6.70 21.53 5.76
N SER A 303 6.72 22.20 4.62
CA SER A 303 7.37 21.73 3.40
C SER A 303 8.87 21.52 3.59
N LYS A 304 9.56 22.41 4.31
CA LYS A 304 10.95 22.29 4.70
C LYS A 304 11.17 21.07 5.60
N GLN A 305 10.37 20.89 6.64
CA GLN A 305 10.47 19.71 7.51
C GLN A 305 10.27 18.39 6.75
N GLN A 306 9.33 18.37 5.79
CA GLN A 306 9.10 17.20 4.95
C GLN A 306 10.29 16.93 4.00
N ALA A 307 10.90 17.97 3.45
CA ALA A 307 12.10 17.85 2.61
C ALA A 307 13.29 17.31 3.42
N ASP A 308 13.52 17.85 4.61
CA ASP A 308 14.56 17.37 5.52
C ASP A 308 14.34 15.92 5.95
N SER A 309 13.10 15.55 6.26
CA SER A 309 12.73 14.18 6.60
C SER A 309 12.94 13.20 5.43
N ARG A 310 12.62 13.62 4.19
CA ARG A 310 12.91 12.83 2.98
C ARG A 310 14.41 12.66 2.78
N ARG A 311 15.19 13.74 2.93
CA ARG A 311 16.66 13.72 2.83
C ARG A 311 17.27 12.77 3.85
N MET A 312 16.82 12.85 5.12
CA MET A 312 17.29 11.97 6.20
C MET A 312 17.01 10.49 5.89
N ARG A 313 15.84 10.16 5.36
CA ARG A 313 15.49 8.79 4.99
C ARG A 313 16.32 8.30 3.80
N ALA A 314 16.52 9.14 2.80
CA ALA A 314 17.37 8.82 1.66
C ALA A 314 18.83 8.58 2.08
N ASP A 315 19.37 9.43 2.96
CA ASP A 315 20.72 9.28 3.52
C ASP A 315 20.86 7.98 4.32
N ARG A 316 19.84 7.62 5.11
CA ARG A 316 19.83 6.37 5.89
C ARG A 316 19.80 5.14 4.99
N SER A 317 18.94 5.14 3.98
CA SER A 317 18.89 4.08 2.99
C SER A 317 20.21 3.94 2.22
N GLN A 318 20.84 5.06 1.89
CA GLN A 318 22.15 5.06 1.25
C GLN A 318 23.24 4.52 2.19
N PHE A 319 23.24 4.91 3.46
CA PHE A 319 24.16 4.38 4.47
C PHE A 319 24.05 2.86 4.61
N GLU A 320 22.84 2.32 4.67
CA GLU A 320 22.64 0.87 4.77
C GLU A 320 23.17 0.13 3.52
N ARG A 321 22.94 0.67 2.31
CA ARG A 321 23.53 0.13 1.08
C ARG A 321 25.07 0.16 1.11
N TYR A 322 25.66 1.26 1.60
CA TYR A 322 27.11 1.38 1.74
C TYR A 322 27.65 0.41 2.76
N ARG A 323 26.98 0.27 3.91
CA ARG A 323 27.37 -0.67 4.96
C ARG A 323 27.33 -2.12 4.47
N GLN A 324 26.29 -2.51 3.74
CA GLN A 324 26.17 -3.85 3.18
C GLN A 324 27.25 -4.17 2.14
N ARG A 325 27.60 -3.20 1.29
CA ARG A 325 28.58 -3.42 0.21
C ARG A 325 30.03 -3.28 0.66
N LEU A 326 30.31 -2.34 1.54
CA LEU A 326 31.68 -2.04 1.97
C LEU A 326 32.12 -2.88 3.18
N GLY A 327 31.18 -3.41 3.98
CA GLY A 327 31.50 -4.16 5.18
C GLY A 327 32.24 -3.29 6.21
N GLU A 328 33.45 -3.72 6.62
CA GLU A 328 34.29 -3.02 7.60
C GLU A 328 34.81 -1.66 7.09
N ASP A 329 34.92 -1.46 5.78
CA ASP A 329 35.30 -0.20 5.17
C ASP A 329 34.19 0.87 5.20
N ALA A 330 32.96 0.48 5.59
CA ALA A 330 31.87 1.44 5.75
C ALA A 330 32.01 2.27 7.03
N PRO A 331 31.49 3.51 7.04
CA PRO A 331 31.42 4.30 8.27
C PRO A 331 30.70 3.55 9.38
N LYS A 332 31.25 3.53 10.60
CA LYS A 332 30.69 2.79 11.75
C LYS A 332 29.33 3.29 12.20
N SER A 333 28.95 4.52 11.86
CA SER A 333 27.65 5.09 12.25
C SER A 333 27.04 5.93 11.13
N PHE A 334 25.72 6.03 11.14
CA PHE A 334 24.95 6.90 10.24
C PHE A 334 25.37 8.38 10.37
N HIS A 335 25.67 8.83 11.59
CA HIS A 335 26.14 10.19 11.81
C HIS A 335 27.47 10.45 11.12
N THR A 336 28.44 9.52 11.24
CA THR A 336 29.73 9.61 10.55
C THR A 336 29.55 9.60 9.03
N PHE A 337 28.68 8.74 8.50
CA PHE A 337 28.34 8.69 7.08
C PHE A 337 27.82 10.04 6.58
N ARG A 338 26.83 10.62 7.26
CA ARG A 338 26.26 11.92 6.89
C ARG A 338 27.29 13.05 6.96
N ARG A 339 28.14 13.05 7.98
CA ARG A 339 29.21 14.05 8.12
C ARG A 339 30.16 13.99 6.91
N ILE A 340 30.56 12.77 6.51
CA ILE A 340 31.45 12.57 5.34
C ILE A 340 30.73 13.00 4.05
N LYS A 341 29.50 12.59 3.88
CA LYS A 341 28.68 12.93 2.70
C LYS A 341 28.43 14.43 2.57
N ASN A 342 28.04 15.09 3.67
CA ASN A 342 27.70 16.53 3.65
C ASN A 342 28.94 17.43 3.52
N ALA A 343 30.11 16.94 3.89
CA ALA A 343 31.37 17.67 3.68
C ALA A 343 31.80 17.69 2.20
N ASP A 344 31.21 16.76 1.38
CA ASP A 344 31.50 16.61 -0.07
C ASP A 344 32.98 16.66 -0.47
N GLY A 345 33.85 16.27 0.47
CA GLY A 345 35.29 16.30 0.32
C GLY A 345 35.87 15.00 -0.25
N GLN A 346 37.23 14.91 -0.25
CA GLN A 346 37.95 13.77 -0.79
C GLN A 346 37.48 12.43 -0.16
N LYS A 347 37.20 12.39 1.15
CA LYS A 347 36.73 11.18 1.85
C LYS A 347 35.39 10.67 1.29
N TRP A 348 34.50 11.57 0.83
CA TRP A 348 33.28 11.17 0.19
C TRP A 348 33.51 10.57 -1.19
N LYS A 349 34.38 11.21 -1.99
CA LYS A 349 34.77 10.72 -3.32
C LYS A 349 35.47 9.36 -3.24
N ASP A 350 36.38 9.17 -2.28
CA ASP A 350 37.06 7.90 -2.04
C ASP A 350 36.06 6.79 -1.67
N MET A 351 35.11 7.10 -0.78
CA MET A 351 34.07 6.15 -0.38
C MET A 351 33.14 5.81 -1.54
N GLN A 352 32.79 6.75 -2.41
CA GLN A 352 32.03 6.51 -3.64
C GLN A 352 32.82 5.63 -4.63
N SER A 353 34.11 5.88 -4.80
CA SER A 353 35.00 5.08 -5.65
C SER A 353 35.09 3.65 -5.14
N LEU A 354 35.30 3.47 -3.83
CA LEU A 354 35.34 2.16 -3.18
C LEU A 354 34.00 1.42 -3.33
N TYR A 355 32.87 2.12 -3.18
CA TYR A 355 31.57 1.54 -3.38
C TYR A 355 31.36 1.04 -4.82
N ARG A 356 31.87 1.78 -5.82
CA ARG A 356 31.83 1.37 -7.24
C ARG A 356 32.76 0.22 -7.53
N SER A 357 33.99 0.22 -6.98
CA SER A 357 34.97 -0.85 -7.21
C SER A 357 34.54 -2.20 -6.62
N LYS A 358 33.82 -2.17 -5.48
CA LYS A 358 33.19 -3.35 -4.88
C LYS A 358 31.82 -3.72 -5.52
N SER A 359 31.39 -2.99 -6.55
CA SER A 359 30.29 -3.43 -7.41
C SER A 359 30.76 -4.66 -8.18
N PRO A 360 29.98 -5.75 -8.28
CA PRO A 360 30.34 -6.84 -9.17
C PRO A 360 30.55 -6.22 -10.56
N LYS A 361 31.75 -6.37 -11.10
CA LYS A 361 32.05 -5.92 -12.46
C LYS A 361 31.04 -6.62 -13.36
N ASN A 362 30.21 -5.85 -14.05
CA ASN A 362 29.62 -6.34 -15.28
C ASN A 362 30.81 -6.80 -16.12
N VAL A 363 30.86 -8.08 -16.44
CA VAL A 363 31.76 -8.58 -17.46
C VAL A 363 31.35 -7.78 -18.69
N ASP A 364 32.24 -6.90 -19.16
CA ASP A 364 32.09 -6.22 -20.42
C ASP A 364 31.94 -7.29 -21.51
N ASN A 365 30.71 -7.64 -21.84
CA ASN A 365 30.38 -8.08 -23.16
C ASN A 365 30.18 -6.78 -23.96
N SER A 366 31.30 -6.25 -24.44
CA SER A 366 31.36 -5.35 -25.59
C SER A 366 30.93 -6.18 -26.81
N GLY A 367 29.69 -6.26 -27.05
CA GLY A 367 29.07 -6.98 -28.14
C GLY A 367 27.61 -7.21 -27.83
N GLU A 368 26.75 -6.28 -28.27
CA GLU A 368 25.31 -6.47 -28.40
C GLU A 368 24.51 -6.79 -27.11
N SER A 369 24.34 -5.82 -26.22
CA SER A 369 23.23 -5.80 -25.25
C SER A 369 22.58 -4.43 -25.08
N GLY A 370 22.32 -3.76 -26.17
CA GLY A 370 21.20 -2.84 -26.30
C GLY A 370 20.05 -3.68 -26.87
N ILE A 371 18.89 -3.65 -26.21
CA ILE A 371 17.64 -4.28 -26.72
C ILE A 371 17.43 -5.74 -26.28
N ILE A 372 17.18 -6.06 -24.99
CA ILE A 372 16.43 -7.28 -24.58
C ILE A 372 15.58 -7.06 -23.28
N GLU A 373 15.29 -5.85 -22.81
CA GLU A 373 14.29 -5.66 -21.75
C GLU A 373 12.97 -5.02 -22.19
N GLU A 374 12.83 -4.65 -23.45
CA GLU A 374 11.56 -4.15 -24.02
C GLU A 374 10.80 -5.15 -24.90
N SER A 375 11.32 -6.33 -25.18
CA SER A 375 10.79 -7.18 -26.25
C SER A 375 9.63 -8.10 -25.89
N ASN A 376 9.05 -8.06 -24.66
CA ASN A 376 7.86 -8.85 -24.30
C ASN A 376 6.61 -8.04 -23.93
N LYS A 377 6.66 -6.73 -23.90
CA LYS A 377 5.44 -5.92 -23.85
C LYS A 377 4.99 -5.67 -25.29
N LYS A 378 3.84 -6.25 -25.69
CA LYS A 378 3.21 -5.88 -26.95
C LYS A 378 3.15 -4.36 -27.08
N ALA A 379 3.58 -3.81 -28.20
CA ALA A 379 3.55 -2.37 -28.46
C ALA A 379 2.13 -1.81 -28.26
N ILE A 380 2.03 -0.54 -27.85
CA ILE A 380 0.75 0.17 -27.81
C ILE A 380 0.17 0.18 -29.23
N THR A 381 -1.08 -0.20 -29.37
CA THR A 381 -1.83 -0.09 -30.62
C THR A 381 -2.29 1.35 -30.78
N PRO A 382 -1.82 2.09 -31.80
CA PRO A 382 -2.30 3.44 -32.03
C PRO A 382 -3.80 3.44 -32.33
N ILE A 383 -4.53 4.39 -31.75
CA ILE A 383 -5.95 4.58 -32.03
C ILE A 383 -6.09 5.34 -33.35
N THR A 384 -6.87 4.79 -34.28
CA THR A 384 -7.16 5.38 -35.58
C THR A 384 -8.64 5.75 -35.72
N ASP A 385 -9.00 6.59 -36.67
CA ASP A 385 -10.41 6.91 -36.94
C ASP A 385 -11.20 5.64 -37.27
N THR A 386 -10.61 4.72 -38.05
CA THR A 386 -11.21 3.41 -38.34
C THR A 386 -11.49 2.59 -37.08
N SER A 387 -10.61 2.63 -36.04
CA SER A 387 -10.84 1.93 -34.79
C SER A 387 -11.97 2.58 -33.99
N ILE A 388 -12.10 3.90 -34.04
CA ILE A 388 -13.19 4.64 -33.38
C ILE A 388 -14.53 4.35 -34.06
N GLU A 389 -14.57 4.31 -35.39
CA GLU A 389 -15.78 3.98 -36.14
C GLU A 389 -16.27 2.55 -35.91
N ARG A 390 -15.35 1.60 -35.70
CA ARG A 390 -15.65 0.18 -35.42
C ARG A 390 -16.23 -0.08 -34.07
N VAL A 391 -16.29 0.89 -33.14
CA VAL A 391 -16.86 0.71 -31.80
C VAL A 391 -18.32 0.26 -31.92
N PRO A 392 -18.65 -0.98 -31.50
CA PRO A 392 -20.00 -1.50 -31.66
C PRO A 392 -20.97 -0.89 -30.63
N ASN A 393 -22.25 -0.83 -30.97
CA ASN A 393 -23.30 -0.64 -29.98
C ASN A 393 -23.56 -1.98 -29.30
N VAL A 394 -23.22 -2.10 -28.02
CA VAL A 394 -23.38 -3.33 -27.24
C VAL A 394 -24.56 -3.19 -26.28
N LYS A 395 -25.43 -4.20 -26.24
CA LYS A 395 -26.49 -4.27 -25.24
C LYS A 395 -25.90 -4.68 -23.90
N ILE A 396 -25.95 -3.76 -22.93
CA ILE A 396 -25.47 -3.98 -21.57
C ILE A 396 -26.67 -4.26 -20.67
N SER A 397 -26.63 -5.35 -19.94
CA SER A 397 -27.72 -5.73 -19.02
C SER A 397 -27.98 -4.64 -17.98
N GLY A 398 -29.23 -4.23 -17.85
CA GLY A 398 -29.67 -3.16 -16.93
C GLY A 398 -29.68 -1.76 -17.55
N TYR A 399 -29.40 -1.62 -18.87
CA TYR A 399 -29.46 -0.34 -19.59
C TYR A 399 -30.45 -0.42 -20.77
N THR A 400 -31.14 0.69 -21.06
CA THR A 400 -32.04 0.79 -22.22
C THR A 400 -31.27 0.88 -23.54
N ASP A 401 -31.94 0.69 -24.69
CA ASP A 401 -31.28 0.83 -26.00
C ASP A 401 -30.79 2.26 -26.23
N GLU A 402 -31.49 3.28 -25.70
CA GLU A 402 -31.07 4.68 -25.74
C GLU A 402 -29.79 4.89 -24.89
N GLN A 403 -29.76 4.34 -23.68
CA GLN A 403 -28.58 4.41 -22.82
C GLN A 403 -27.39 3.66 -23.44
N CYS A 404 -27.60 2.51 -24.07
CA CYS A 404 -26.55 1.79 -24.80
C CYS A 404 -26.00 2.61 -25.96
N SER A 405 -26.84 3.40 -26.64
CA SER A 405 -26.41 4.32 -27.70
C SER A 405 -25.57 5.47 -27.14
N ILE A 406 -25.93 6.04 -26.00
CA ILE A 406 -25.13 7.03 -25.29
C ILE A 406 -23.78 6.44 -24.88
N ILE A 407 -23.77 5.22 -24.31
CA ILE A 407 -22.55 4.51 -23.91
C ILE A 407 -21.64 4.29 -25.12
N GLN A 408 -22.16 3.91 -26.29
CA GLN A 408 -21.37 3.78 -27.50
C GLN A 408 -20.70 5.10 -27.90
N GLN A 409 -21.40 6.21 -27.83
CA GLN A 409 -20.81 7.52 -28.11
C GLN A 409 -19.72 7.87 -27.10
N GLN A 410 -19.93 7.60 -25.81
CA GLN A 410 -18.92 7.83 -24.79
C GLN A 410 -17.69 6.91 -24.96
N HIS A 411 -17.85 5.67 -25.44
CA HIS A 411 -16.72 4.82 -25.82
C HIS A 411 -15.92 5.39 -26.99
N LYS A 412 -16.57 5.94 -28.01
CA LYS A 412 -15.91 6.63 -29.12
C LYS A 412 -15.15 7.87 -28.63
N GLU A 413 -15.77 8.65 -27.73
CA GLU A 413 -15.13 9.80 -27.11
C GLU A 413 -13.93 9.39 -26.25
N LEU A 414 -14.01 8.30 -25.50
CA LEU A 414 -12.91 7.77 -24.71
C LEU A 414 -11.69 7.47 -25.59
N LEU A 415 -11.90 6.82 -26.74
CA LEU A 415 -10.81 6.55 -27.67
C LEU A 415 -10.23 7.84 -28.28
N ARG A 416 -11.08 8.82 -28.68
CA ARG A 416 -10.60 10.13 -29.13
C ARG A 416 -9.78 10.81 -28.05
N TYR A 417 -10.29 10.84 -26.83
CA TYR A 417 -9.60 11.44 -25.68
C TYR A 417 -8.26 10.77 -25.39
N SER A 418 -8.19 9.43 -25.46
CA SER A 418 -6.95 8.69 -25.31
C SER A 418 -5.94 9.04 -26.41
N ARG A 419 -6.37 9.06 -27.68
CA ARG A 419 -5.52 9.39 -28.82
C ARG A 419 -4.99 10.83 -28.74
N ASP A 420 -5.89 11.78 -28.58
CA ASP A 420 -5.60 13.21 -28.78
C ASP A 420 -4.92 13.84 -27.55
N SER A 421 -5.16 13.29 -26.34
CA SER A 421 -4.68 13.88 -25.10
C SER A 421 -3.80 12.98 -24.24
N ASN A 422 -3.59 11.70 -24.64
CA ASN A 422 -2.75 10.74 -23.88
C ASN A 422 -1.99 9.74 -24.78
N GLU A 423 -1.66 10.08 -26.01
CA GLU A 423 -0.81 9.28 -26.92
C GLU A 423 -1.29 7.81 -27.06
N SER A 424 -2.59 7.58 -27.13
CA SER A 424 -3.23 6.26 -27.15
C SER A 424 -2.96 5.37 -25.92
N LYS A 425 -2.49 5.96 -24.81
CA LYS A 425 -2.31 5.30 -23.51
C LYS A 425 -3.63 5.20 -22.74
N GLU A 426 -3.60 4.56 -21.56
CA GLU A 426 -4.81 4.36 -20.77
C GLU A 426 -5.46 5.67 -20.34
N VAL A 427 -6.77 5.76 -20.52
CA VAL A 427 -7.65 6.79 -19.96
C VAL A 427 -8.93 6.14 -19.45
N ALA A 428 -9.64 6.81 -18.55
CA ALA A 428 -10.96 6.35 -18.11
C ALA A 428 -11.95 7.51 -18.01
N PHE A 429 -13.22 7.18 -18.21
CA PHE A 429 -14.36 8.00 -17.85
C PHE A 429 -15.19 7.31 -16.78
N VAL A 430 -15.70 8.10 -15.84
CA VAL A 430 -16.60 7.64 -14.78
C VAL A 430 -17.86 8.49 -14.81
N PHE A 431 -19.00 7.82 -14.77
CA PHE A 431 -20.32 8.44 -14.80
C PHE A 431 -21.15 7.98 -13.60
N ASP A 432 -22.16 8.74 -13.27
CA ASP A 432 -23.22 8.31 -12.35
C ASP A 432 -24.17 7.27 -12.97
N SER A 433 -25.19 6.84 -12.23
CA SER A 433 -26.17 5.84 -12.67
C SER A 433 -26.99 6.26 -13.90
N GLU A 434 -27.07 7.57 -14.17
CA GLU A 434 -27.83 8.13 -15.30
C GLU A 434 -26.93 8.48 -16.49
N LEU A 435 -25.65 8.07 -16.45
CA LEU A 435 -24.61 8.38 -17.45
C LEU A 435 -24.31 9.87 -17.57
N ASN A 436 -24.51 10.63 -16.49
CA ASN A 436 -24.16 12.04 -16.36
C ASN A 436 -22.88 12.23 -15.53
N ASN A 437 -22.49 13.49 -15.29
CA ASN A 437 -21.40 13.89 -14.38
C ASN A 437 -20.06 13.21 -14.70
N ARG A 438 -19.70 13.17 -15.99
CA ARG A 438 -18.45 12.56 -16.49
C ARG A 438 -17.23 13.11 -15.78
N LYS A 439 -16.40 12.21 -15.20
CA LYS A 439 -15.07 12.48 -14.68
C LYS A 439 -14.04 11.78 -15.55
N GLU A 440 -12.94 12.45 -15.85
CA GLU A 440 -11.89 11.99 -16.76
C GLU A 440 -10.60 11.69 -16.01
N PHE A 441 -9.94 10.58 -16.36
CA PHE A 441 -8.69 10.15 -15.76
C PHE A 441 -7.69 9.78 -16.84
N LYS A 442 -6.42 10.15 -16.62
CA LYS A 442 -5.30 9.79 -17.50
C LYS A 442 -4.35 8.86 -16.79
N GLY A 443 -4.01 7.77 -17.44
CA GLY A 443 -3.05 6.77 -16.97
C GLY A 443 -1.75 6.75 -17.77
N SER A 444 -1.00 5.68 -17.58
CA SER A 444 0.19 5.34 -18.36
C SER A 444 -0.13 4.22 -19.36
N ASP A 445 0.88 3.51 -19.83
CA ASP A 445 0.74 2.42 -20.82
C ASP A 445 -0.10 1.23 -20.33
N ASP A 446 -0.15 1.01 -19.02
CA ASP A 446 -0.76 -0.17 -18.38
C ASP A 446 -1.28 0.10 -16.96
N LYS A 447 -1.45 1.38 -16.58
CA LYS A 447 -1.90 1.75 -15.24
C LYS A 447 -2.76 3.00 -15.25
N LEU A 448 -3.94 2.85 -14.65
CA LEU A 448 -4.86 3.92 -14.39
C LEU A 448 -5.05 4.09 -12.88
N ASP A 449 -5.04 5.32 -12.40
CA ASP A 449 -5.29 5.65 -10.99
C ASP A 449 -6.56 6.51 -10.89
N PHE A 450 -7.59 5.96 -10.28
CA PHE A 450 -8.85 6.66 -10.03
C PHE A 450 -8.79 7.56 -8.77
N GLY A 451 -7.68 7.53 -8.03
CA GLY A 451 -7.57 8.24 -6.76
C GLY A 451 -8.60 7.79 -5.72
N SER A 452 -8.85 8.63 -4.71
CA SER A 452 -9.87 8.40 -3.68
C SER A 452 -11.28 8.90 -4.08
N THR A 453 -11.54 9.18 -5.37
CA THR A 453 -12.64 10.06 -5.80
C THR A 453 -13.82 9.37 -6.50
N LEU A 454 -13.98 8.04 -6.35
CA LEU A 454 -15.16 7.34 -6.86
C LEU A 454 -16.33 7.46 -5.87
N TYR A 455 -16.92 8.66 -5.78
CA TYR A 455 -18.12 8.91 -4.99
C TYR A 455 -19.38 8.78 -5.86
N GLY A 456 -20.39 8.10 -5.36
CA GLY A 456 -21.68 7.91 -6.01
C GLY A 456 -22.17 6.48 -5.82
N LYS A 457 -23.44 6.22 -6.23
CA LYS A 457 -24.02 4.89 -6.27
C LYS A 457 -24.14 4.44 -7.71
N GLU A 458 -23.98 3.14 -7.95
CA GLU A 458 -24.18 2.50 -9.26
C GLU A 458 -23.38 3.16 -10.41
N LEU A 459 -22.11 3.47 -10.14
CA LEU A 459 -21.24 4.12 -11.12
C LEU A 459 -21.04 3.26 -12.37
N PHE A 460 -20.99 3.94 -13.52
CA PHE A 460 -20.52 3.38 -14.78
C PHE A 460 -19.06 3.80 -15.00
N VAL A 461 -18.17 2.85 -15.16
CA VAL A 461 -16.74 3.09 -15.40
C VAL A 461 -16.35 2.50 -16.73
N MET A 462 -15.63 3.28 -17.55
CA MET A 462 -15.04 2.82 -18.80
C MET A 462 -13.57 3.22 -18.88
N HIS A 463 -12.71 2.34 -19.42
CA HIS A 463 -11.31 2.65 -19.69
C HIS A 463 -10.84 1.92 -20.95
N ASN A 464 -9.72 2.38 -21.55
CA ASN A 464 -9.16 1.69 -22.69
C ASN A 464 -7.95 0.84 -22.32
N HIS A 465 -7.75 -0.23 -23.08
CA HIS A 465 -6.56 -1.09 -23.03
C HIS A 465 -5.69 -0.86 -24.25
N PRO A 466 -4.52 -0.19 -24.09
CA PRO A 466 -3.64 0.19 -25.20
C PRO A 466 -3.10 -0.99 -26.02
N ARG A 467 -3.02 -2.17 -25.43
CA ARG A 467 -2.51 -3.41 -26.06
C ARG A 467 -3.60 -4.39 -26.48
N ASN A 468 -4.85 -3.94 -26.50
CA ASN A 468 -6.04 -4.75 -26.87
C ASN A 468 -6.23 -6.00 -26.00
N SER A 469 -5.77 -5.99 -24.76
CA SER A 469 -5.99 -7.08 -23.79
C SER A 469 -7.44 -7.12 -23.29
N SER A 470 -7.87 -8.26 -22.77
CA SER A 470 -9.09 -8.43 -21.96
C SER A 470 -8.84 -7.95 -20.52
N TYR A 471 -9.85 -8.11 -19.65
CA TYR A 471 -9.72 -7.78 -18.22
C TYR A 471 -8.47 -8.40 -17.61
N SER A 472 -7.69 -7.56 -16.95
CA SER A 472 -6.59 -8.00 -16.10
C SER A 472 -7.11 -8.42 -14.73
N LEU A 473 -6.30 -9.12 -13.96
CA LEU A 473 -6.63 -9.44 -12.58
C LEU A 473 -6.85 -8.17 -11.72
N ASN A 474 -6.10 -7.10 -12.00
CA ASN A 474 -6.24 -5.82 -11.29
C ASN A 474 -7.59 -5.15 -11.59
N ASP A 475 -8.09 -5.24 -12.82
CA ASP A 475 -9.42 -4.72 -13.19
C ASP A 475 -10.53 -5.44 -12.41
N ILE A 476 -10.41 -6.74 -12.27
CA ILE A 476 -11.37 -7.55 -11.51
C ILE A 476 -11.31 -7.21 -10.01
N ILE A 477 -10.12 -7.07 -9.45
CA ILE A 477 -9.93 -6.67 -8.05
C ILE A 477 -10.48 -5.25 -7.83
N PHE A 478 -10.25 -4.34 -8.75
CA PHE A 478 -10.81 -3.00 -8.70
C PHE A 478 -12.33 -3.01 -8.73
N PHE A 479 -12.94 -3.76 -9.66
CA PHE A 479 -14.39 -3.86 -9.82
C PHE A 479 -15.09 -4.40 -8.56
N TRP A 480 -14.54 -5.43 -7.93
CA TRP A 480 -15.20 -6.00 -6.75
C TRP A 480 -14.95 -5.20 -5.46
N ASN A 481 -13.78 -4.53 -5.31
CA ASN A 481 -13.47 -3.74 -4.12
C ASN A 481 -14.21 -2.40 -4.08
N ASN A 482 -14.86 -2.01 -5.18
CA ASN A 482 -15.66 -0.80 -5.26
C ASN A 482 -17.13 -1.18 -5.42
N ASP A 483 -17.86 -1.32 -4.30
CA ASP A 483 -19.25 -1.73 -4.31
C ASP A 483 -20.17 -0.76 -5.05
N ASN A 484 -19.76 0.50 -5.15
CA ASN A 484 -20.47 1.54 -5.87
C ASN A 484 -20.31 1.49 -7.40
N ILE A 485 -19.43 0.65 -7.95
CA ILE A 485 -19.34 0.43 -9.41
C ILE A 485 -20.34 -0.65 -9.80
N LYS A 486 -21.31 -0.30 -10.65
CA LYS A 486 -22.27 -1.25 -11.22
C LYS A 486 -21.74 -1.90 -12.48
N THR A 487 -21.23 -1.08 -13.40
CA THR A 487 -20.75 -1.53 -14.72
C THR A 487 -19.35 -1.04 -14.97
N PHE A 488 -18.52 -1.91 -15.50
CA PHE A 488 -17.15 -1.62 -15.85
C PHE A 488 -16.86 -2.14 -17.27
N THR A 489 -16.43 -1.25 -18.17
CA THR A 489 -16.17 -1.59 -19.57
C THR A 489 -14.74 -1.36 -19.96
N ILE A 490 -14.21 -2.21 -20.83
CA ILE A 490 -12.91 -2.07 -21.47
C ILE A 490 -13.10 -1.74 -22.94
N MET A 491 -12.45 -0.67 -23.38
CA MET A 491 -12.28 -0.35 -24.80
C MET A 491 -10.91 -0.78 -25.26
N LYS A 492 -10.83 -1.64 -26.23
CA LYS A 492 -9.56 -1.96 -26.91
C LYS A 492 -9.22 -0.86 -27.90
N ASN A 493 -7.96 -0.47 -28.03
CA ASN A 493 -7.55 0.57 -28.97
C ASN A 493 -7.87 0.24 -30.44
N ASN A 494 -8.14 -1.03 -30.76
CA ASN A 494 -8.62 -1.46 -32.07
C ASN A 494 -10.15 -1.35 -32.26
N GLY A 495 -10.89 -0.79 -31.28
CA GLY A 495 -12.33 -0.60 -31.31
C GLY A 495 -13.15 -1.75 -30.71
N GLY A 496 -12.51 -2.82 -30.23
CA GLY A 496 -13.20 -3.90 -29.52
C GLY A 496 -13.65 -3.47 -28.13
N ILE A 497 -14.74 -4.08 -27.63
CA ILE A 497 -15.30 -3.78 -26.31
C ILE A 497 -15.56 -5.07 -25.51
N GLU A 498 -15.34 -5.00 -24.22
CA GLU A 498 -15.81 -5.99 -23.23
C GLU A 498 -16.44 -5.25 -22.05
N TYR A 499 -17.45 -5.85 -21.42
CA TYR A 499 -18.05 -5.30 -20.21
C TYR A 499 -18.32 -6.38 -19.16
N ILE A 500 -18.27 -5.96 -17.89
CA ILE A 500 -18.81 -6.68 -16.74
C ILE A 500 -19.78 -5.78 -15.99
N THR A 501 -20.88 -6.35 -15.53
CA THR A 501 -21.88 -5.62 -14.74
C THR A 501 -22.39 -6.46 -13.57
N LYS A 502 -22.71 -5.81 -12.46
CA LYS A 502 -23.36 -6.43 -11.30
C LYS A 502 -24.84 -6.55 -11.60
N GLY A 503 -25.34 -7.78 -11.73
CA GLY A 503 -26.78 -8.07 -11.85
C GLY A 503 -27.51 -7.88 -10.53
N ASN A 504 -28.85 -8.05 -10.56
CA ASN A 504 -29.68 -7.90 -9.37
C ASN A 504 -29.40 -8.95 -8.28
N ASP A 505 -28.83 -10.09 -8.68
CA ASP A 505 -28.44 -11.21 -7.83
C ASP A 505 -26.94 -11.21 -7.47
N TYR A 506 -26.25 -10.07 -7.68
CA TYR A 506 -24.82 -9.95 -7.36
C TYR A 506 -24.54 -10.18 -5.88
N ASP A 507 -23.63 -11.10 -5.60
CA ASP A 507 -23.19 -11.44 -4.26
C ASP A 507 -21.65 -11.39 -4.18
N PHE A 508 -21.13 -10.35 -3.53
CA PHE A 508 -19.70 -10.13 -3.33
C PHE A 508 -19.01 -11.32 -2.64
N LYS A 509 -19.68 -11.91 -1.61
CA LYS A 509 -19.07 -13.01 -0.85
C LYS A 509 -18.91 -14.26 -1.72
N LYS A 510 -19.91 -14.57 -2.53
CA LYS A 510 -19.85 -15.70 -3.48
C LYS A 510 -18.80 -15.44 -4.55
N PHE A 511 -18.72 -14.22 -5.09
CA PHE A 511 -17.72 -13.86 -6.09
C PHE A 511 -16.30 -14.02 -5.54
N LYS A 512 -16.06 -13.49 -4.35
CA LYS A 512 -14.75 -13.57 -3.69
C LYS A 512 -14.38 -15.01 -3.33
N LEU A 513 -15.31 -15.80 -2.82
CA LEU A 513 -15.08 -17.21 -2.50
C LEU A 513 -14.67 -18.02 -3.74
N GLU A 514 -15.36 -17.81 -4.87
CA GLU A 514 -15.02 -18.48 -6.13
C GLU A 514 -13.66 -18.03 -6.67
N TYR A 515 -13.33 -16.74 -6.54
CA TYR A 515 -12.01 -16.23 -6.85
C TYR A 515 -10.92 -16.92 -6.01
N ASP A 516 -11.07 -16.96 -4.69
CA ASP A 516 -10.09 -17.57 -3.78
C ASP A 516 -9.87 -19.06 -4.10
N ARG A 517 -10.97 -19.76 -4.45
CA ARG A 517 -10.93 -21.18 -4.87
C ARG A 517 -10.19 -21.37 -6.18
N LEU A 518 -10.50 -20.54 -7.18
CA LEU A 518 -9.88 -20.64 -8.51
C LEU A 518 -8.44 -20.15 -8.49
N TYR A 519 -8.12 -19.13 -7.71
CA TYR A 519 -6.77 -18.61 -7.56
C TYR A 519 -5.81 -19.71 -7.10
N LYS A 520 -6.16 -20.41 -6.01
CA LYS A 520 -5.38 -21.54 -5.50
C LYS A 520 -5.19 -22.68 -6.50
N LYS A 521 -6.13 -22.85 -7.44
CA LYS A 521 -6.13 -23.93 -8.41
C LYS A 521 -5.40 -23.58 -9.71
N ILE A 522 -5.47 -22.32 -10.15
CA ILE A 522 -5.03 -21.88 -11.48
C ILE A 522 -3.72 -21.11 -11.41
N VAL A 523 -3.55 -20.27 -10.39
CA VAL A 523 -2.36 -19.43 -10.25
C VAL A 523 -1.31 -20.17 -9.41
N ILE A 524 -0.44 -20.89 -10.09
CA ILE A 524 0.64 -21.69 -9.47
C ILE A 524 1.94 -20.89 -9.51
N ASN A 525 2.26 -20.25 -10.64
CA ASN A 525 3.51 -19.52 -10.86
C ASN A 525 3.33 -18.00 -10.92
N ASP A 526 2.14 -17.51 -10.61
CA ASP A 526 1.77 -16.07 -10.56
C ASP A 526 2.17 -15.29 -11.84
N ASN A 527 2.12 -15.94 -13.00
CA ASN A 527 2.39 -15.33 -14.29
C ASN A 527 1.12 -14.78 -14.95
N ASP A 528 1.28 -13.90 -15.93
CA ASP A 528 0.17 -13.22 -16.60
C ASP A 528 -0.75 -14.19 -17.35
N VAL A 529 -0.22 -15.29 -17.88
CA VAL A 529 -1.01 -16.33 -18.57
C VAL A 529 -1.96 -17.04 -17.61
N GLU A 530 -1.48 -17.37 -16.40
CA GLU A 530 -2.30 -17.99 -15.35
C GLU A 530 -3.33 -17.00 -14.80
N LYS A 531 -2.97 -15.74 -14.63
CA LYS A 531 -3.89 -14.66 -14.21
C LYS A 531 -4.97 -14.41 -15.26
N ASP A 532 -4.65 -14.37 -16.53
CA ASP A 532 -5.62 -14.26 -17.62
C ASP A 532 -6.55 -15.47 -17.65
N LYS A 533 -6.01 -16.68 -17.46
CA LYS A 533 -6.80 -17.91 -17.35
C LYS A 533 -7.72 -17.89 -16.12
N LEU A 534 -7.24 -17.39 -14.98
CA LEU A 534 -8.03 -17.20 -13.77
C LEU A 534 -9.21 -16.24 -14.03
N VAL A 535 -8.94 -15.06 -14.58
CA VAL A 535 -9.97 -14.04 -14.88
C VAL A 535 -11.04 -14.60 -15.81
N ARG A 536 -10.65 -15.22 -16.93
CA ARG A 536 -11.60 -15.83 -17.87
C ARG A 536 -12.38 -16.97 -17.23
N THR A 537 -11.76 -17.79 -16.40
CA THR A 537 -12.45 -18.90 -15.73
C THR A 537 -13.42 -18.39 -14.68
N LEU A 538 -13.05 -17.36 -13.92
CA LEU A 538 -13.89 -16.71 -12.93
C LEU A 538 -15.13 -16.09 -13.58
N LEU A 539 -14.93 -15.25 -14.60
CA LEU A 539 -16.03 -14.58 -15.28
C LEU A 539 -16.99 -15.55 -16.00
N ASN A 540 -16.47 -16.67 -16.54
CA ASN A 540 -17.28 -17.69 -17.19
C ASN A 540 -18.07 -18.60 -16.23
N LYS A 541 -17.51 -18.92 -15.06
CA LYS A 541 -18.05 -19.96 -14.17
C LYS A 541 -18.73 -19.44 -12.91
N THR A 542 -18.56 -18.17 -12.57
CA THR A 542 -19.15 -17.66 -11.33
C THR A 542 -20.68 -17.60 -11.41
N ARG A 543 -21.32 -17.98 -10.31
CA ARG A 543 -22.79 -17.83 -10.09
C ARG A 543 -23.09 -16.70 -9.09
N SER A 544 -22.24 -15.68 -9.08
CA SER A 544 -22.30 -14.57 -8.13
C SER A 544 -23.06 -13.35 -8.64
N GLY A 545 -23.80 -13.48 -9.74
CA GLY A 545 -24.55 -12.38 -10.35
C GLY A 545 -23.71 -11.38 -11.15
N VAL A 546 -22.44 -11.67 -11.44
CA VAL A 546 -21.64 -10.90 -12.41
C VAL A 546 -22.01 -11.36 -13.82
N ILE A 547 -22.37 -10.41 -14.68
CA ILE A 547 -22.66 -10.63 -16.11
C ILE A 547 -21.45 -10.15 -16.90
N TRP A 548 -20.91 -10.97 -17.80
CA TRP A 548 -19.78 -10.66 -18.67
C TRP A 548 -20.17 -10.81 -20.15
N SER A 549 -19.79 -9.84 -20.98
CA SER A 549 -20.14 -9.78 -22.40
C SER A 549 -19.64 -10.97 -23.22
N ASP A 550 -18.53 -11.59 -22.83
CA ASP A 550 -17.91 -12.72 -23.54
C ASP A 550 -18.16 -14.06 -22.86
N ARG A 551 -19.20 -14.15 -22.00
CA ARG A 551 -19.59 -15.39 -21.31
C ARG A 551 -20.14 -16.40 -22.31
N LYS A 552 -19.47 -17.57 -22.40
CA LYS A 552 -19.89 -18.71 -23.22
C LYS A 552 -20.86 -19.61 -22.49
#